data_baa31b5be37e54d8562f33e8695302bd
#
_entry.id   baa31b5be37e54d8562f33e8695302bd
#
_cell.length_a   1.000
_cell.length_b   1.000
_cell.length_c   1.000
_cell.angle_alpha   90.00
_cell.angle_beta   90.00
_cell.angle_gamma   90.00
#
_symmetry.space_group_name_H-M   'P 1'
#
loop_
_entity.id
_entity.type
_entity.pdbx_description
1 polymer ?
#
loop_
_entity_poly.entity_id
_entity_poly.type
_entity_poly.pdbx_seq_one_letter_code
_entity_poly.pdbx_strand_id
1 'polypeptide(L)'
;MTAPSPMFPVQAAVYARLTGDEQLSALITGVYDYVPEDVAFPYVTVGEAIETPDNTVAGLGRETVVTLHVWTRARGHAKGLAIAARITALLDHQPLTLAGAHHVATRYEFGQTLTDPEPPGDIRHVVLRYRVVTEQPT
;
A
#
# COMPACT_ATOMS: atom_id res chain seq x y z
N MET A 1 13.35 16.71 22.17
CA MET A 1 13.20 16.39 20.73
C MET A 1 12.14 15.31 20.60
N THR A 2 11.23 15.47 19.66
CA THR A 2 10.17 14.52 19.40
C THR A 2 10.29 13.99 17.98
N ALA A 3 9.86 12.74 17.78
CA ALA A 3 9.78 12.12 16.48
C ALA A 3 8.31 11.78 16.22
N PRO A 4 7.56 12.68 15.56
CA PRO A 4 6.16 12.41 15.28
C PRO A 4 6.04 11.16 14.41
N SER A 5 4.97 10.38 14.64
CA SER A 5 4.71 9.17 13.86
C SER A 5 4.41 9.54 12.41
N PRO A 6 5.09 8.92 11.43
CA PRO A 6 4.80 9.14 10.03
C PRO A 6 3.69 8.24 9.47
N MET A 7 2.99 7.48 10.29
CA MET A 7 2.01 6.49 9.80
C MET A 7 0.93 7.13 8.93
N PHE A 8 0.34 8.23 9.40
CA PHE A 8 -0.69 8.90 8.61
C PHE A 8 -0.14 9.56 7.34
N PRO A 9 0.97 10.33 7.41
CA PRO A 9 1.58 10.85 6.17
C PRO A 9 1.97 9.77 5.17
N VAL A 10 2.45 8.61 5.63
CA VAL A 10 2.76 7.49 4.74
C VAL A 10 1.51 6.96 4.08
N GLN A 11 0.45 6.72 4.84
CA GLN A 11 -0.83 6.26 4.28
C GLN A 11 -1.37 7.25 3.26
N ALA A 12 -1.35 8.55 3.59
CA ALA A 12 -1.83 9.59 2.69
C ALA A 12 -1.02 9.66 1.40
N ALA A 13 0.30 9.51 1.48
CA ALA A 13 1.17 9.55 0.32
C ALA A 13 0.97 8.32 -0.58
N VAL A 14 0.82 7.14 0.01
CA VAL A 14 0.51 5.92 -0.74
C VAL A 14 -0.83 6.05 -1.45
N TYR A 15 -1.85 6.49 -0.73
CA TYR A 15 -3.19 6.70 -1.30
C TYR A 15 -3.14 7.68 -2.47
N ALA A 16 -2.45 8.82 -2.31
CA ALA A 16 -2.34 9.82 -3.37
C ALA A 16 -1.60 9.28 -4.60
N ARG A 17 -0.52 8.51 -4.39
CA ARG A 17 0.23 7.91 -5.47
C ARG A 17 -0.64 6.94 -6.28
N LEU A 18 -1.41 6.10 -5.59
CA LEU A 18 -2.25 5.10 -6.26
C LEU A 18 -3.44 5.76 -6.97
N THR A 19 -4.12 6.70 -6.33
CA THR A 19 -5.29 7.35 -6.93
C THR A 19 -4.93 8.32 -8.04
N GLY A 20 -3.70 8.82 -8.07
CA GLY A 20 -3.23 9.73 -9.10
C GLY A 20 -2.73 9.04 -10.37
N ASP A 21 -2.70 7.72 -10.41
CA ASP A 21 -2.18 6.98 -11.56
C ASP A 21 -3.30 6.57 -12.51
N GLU A 22 -3.21 6.99 -13.77
CA GLU A 22 -4.23 6.68 -14.78
C GLU A 22 -4.27 5.20 -15.15
N GLN A 23 -3.12 4.53 -15.22
CA GLN A 23 -3.07 3.11 -15.55
C GLN A 23 -3.73 2.26 -14.49
N LEU A 24 -3.48 2.56 -13.21
CA LEU A 24 -4.12 1.85 -12.12
C LEU A 24 -5.61 2.14 -12.08
N SER A 25 -6.00 3.40 -12.25
CA SER A 25 -7.41 3.81 -12.26
C SER A 25 -8.22 3.13 -13.36
N ALA A 26 -7.57 2.77 -14.47
CA ALA A 26 -8.22 2.02 -15.55
C ALA A 26 -8.43 0.54 -15.19
N LEU A 27 -7.72 0.02 -14.20
CA LEU A 27 -7.78 -1.39 -13.82
C LEU A 27 -8.71 -1.67 -12.63
N ILE A 28 -9.02 -0.65 -11.83
CA ILE A 28 -9.76 -0.81 -10.57
C ILE A 28 -10.89 0.21 -10.45
N THR A 29 -11.85 -0.08 -9.58
CA THR A 29 -12.95 0.86 -9.31
C THR A 29 -12.55 1.95 -8.32
N GLY A 30 -11.58 1.70 -7.48
CA GLY A 30 -11.08 2.69 -6.54
C GLY A 30 -10.13 2.10 -5.50
N VAL A 31 -9.55 3.00 -4.70
CA VAL A 31 -8.70 2.67 -3.56
C VAL A 31 -9.42 3.16 -2.32
N TYR A 32 -9.59 2.30 -1.32
CA TYR A 32 -10.41 2.58 -0.15
C TYR A 32 -9.67 2.30 1.14
N ASP A 33 -9.80 3.20 2.09
CA ASP A 33 -9.49 2.95 3.51
C ASP A 33 -10.68 2.27 4.17
N TYR A 34 -11.88 2.79 3.89
CA TYR A 34 -13.14 2.18 4.29
C TYR A 34 -13.93 1.81 3.03
N VAL A 35 -14.27 0.54 2.88
CA VAL A 35 -14.95 0.05 1.68
C VAL A 35 -16.44 0.36 1.76
N PRO A 36 -17.00 1.15 0.83
CA PRO A 36 -18.45 1.36 0.81
C PRO A 36 -19.20 0.07 0.51
N GLU A 37 -20.47 0.00 0.92
CA GLU A 37 -21.35 -1.08 0.50
C GLU A 37 -21.50 -1.07 -1.03
N ASP A 38 -21.67 -2.25 -1.61
CA ASP A 38 -21.93 -2.43 -3.04
C ASP A 38 -20.81 -1.93 -3.96
N VAL A 39 -19.58 -1.91 -3.44
CA VAL A 39 -18.42 -1.57 -4.26
C VAL A 39 -18.20 -2.67 -5.31
N ALA A 40 -17.97 -2.26 -6.56
CA ALA A 40 -17.71 -3.20 -7.65
C ALA A 40 -16.25 -3.65 -7.64
N PHE A 41 -16.02 -4.93 -7.92
CA PHE A 41 -14.67 -5.45 -8.15
C PHE A 41 -14.14 -4.97 -9.50
N PRO A 42 -12.83 -4.87 -9.70
CA PRO A 42 -11.78 -5.02 -8.69
C PRO A 42 -11.54 -3.71 -7.94
N TYR A 43 -11.03 -3.81 -6.73
CA TYR A 43 -10.68 -2.62 -5.95
C TYR A 43 -9.48 -2.92 -5.05
N VAL A 44 -8.89 -1.85 -4.51
CA VAL A 44 -7.73 -1.93 -3.61
C VAL A 44 -8.13 -1.35 -2.27
N THR A 45 -7.74 -2.00 -1.17
CA THR A 45 -7.92 -1.46 0.16
C THR A 45 -6.57 -1.20 0.81
N VAL A 46 -6.50 -0.09 1.57
CA VAL A 46 -5.36 0.20 2.42
C VAL A 46 -5.62 -0.49 3.76
N GLY A 47 -4.77 -1.45 4.08
CA GLY A 47 -4.93 -2.26 5.28
C GLY A 47 -4.12 -1.74 6.45
N GLU A 48 -3.77 -2.66 7.33
CA GLU A 48 -3.00 -2.36 8.54
C GLU A 48 -1.58 -1.90 8.22
N ALA A 49 -1.02 -1.09 9.13
CA ALA A 49 0.37 -0.67 9.08
C ALA A 49 1.05 -0.99 10.40
N ILE A 50 2.34 -1.29 10.34
CA ILE A 50 3.18 -1.56 11.50
C ILE A 50 4.33 -0.57 11.46
N GLU A 51 4.53 0.16 12.57
CA GLU A 51 5.61 1.13 12.69
C GLU A 51 6.59 0.66 13.76
N THR A 52 7.88 0.70 13.44
CA THR A 52 8.95 0.40 14.37
C THR A 52 10.00 1.49 14.31
N PRO A 53 10.77 1.70 15.41
CA PRO A 53 11.87 2.66 15.41
C PRO A 53 12.97 2.25 14.44
N ASP A 54 13.58 3.23 13.80
CA ASP A 54 14.74 3.03 12.94
C ASP A 54 15.71 4.21 13.16
N ASN A 55 16.20 4.33 14.39
CA ASN A 55 17.03 5.45 14.79
C ASN A 55 18.48 5.23 14.37
N THR A 56 19.14 6.31 14.00
CA THR A 56 20.58 6.33 13.69
C THR A 56 21.30 7.24 14.68
N VAL A 57 22.62 7.24 14.63
CA VAL A 57 23.42 8.17 15.42
C VAL A 57 23.08 9.62 15.06
N ALA A 58 22.73 9.87 13.82
CA ALA A 58 22.44 11.21 13.32
C ALA A 58 21.02 11.69 13.61
N GLY A 59 20.09 10.81 13.93
CA GLY A 59 18.71 11.24 14.16
C GLY A 59 17.71 10.11 14.36
N LEU A 60 16.47 10.51 14.58
CA LEU A 60 15.36 9.60 14.81
C LEU A 60 14.72 9.22 13.49
N GLY A 61 14.42 7.96 13.33
CA GLY A 61 13.76 7.41 12.14
C GLY A 61 12.67 6.44 12.49
N ARG A 62 11.89 6.07 11.48
CA ARG A 62 10.85 5.05 11.59
C ARG A 62 10.86 4.17 10.35
N GLU A 63 10.45 2.95 10.56
CA GLU A 63 10.17 2.01 9.50
C GLU A 63 8.70 1.64 9.58
N THR A 64 7.95 1.91 8.51
CA THR A 64 6.52 1.64 8.46
C THR A 64 6.25 0.61 7.38
N VAL A 65 5.69 -0.54 7.77
CA VAL A 65 5.26 -1.55 6.81
C VAL A 65 3.77 -1.35 6.56
N VAL A 66 3.43 -0.95 5.35
CA VAL A 66 2.04 -0.77 4.94
C VAL A 66 1.56 -2.01 4.19
N THR A 67 0.32 -2.40 4.45
CA THR A 67 -0.31 -3.55 3.80
C THR A 67 -1.42 -3.05 2.87
N LEU A 68 -1.38 -3.51 1.63
CA LEU A 68 -2.42 -3.23 0.64
C LEU A 68 -3.05 -4.54 0.23
N HIS A 69 -4.34 -4.51 -0.05
CA HIS A 69 -5.10 -5.66 -0.49
C HIS A 69 -5.73 -5.37 -1.84
N VAL A 70 -5.52 -6.28 -2.79
CA VAL A 70 -6.15 -6.22 -4.11
C VAL A 70 -7.25 -7.26 -4.14
N TRP A 71 -8.48 -6.83 -4.40
CA TRP A 71 -9.64 -7.71 -4.41
C TRP A 71 -10.17 -7.82 -5.83
N THR A 72 -10.28 -9.04 -6.33
CA THR A 72 -10.82 -9.31 -7.66
C THR A 72 -11.86 -10.42 -7.60
N ARG A 73 -12.77 -10.40 -8.58
CA ARG A 73 -13.72 -11.49 -8.79
C ARG A 73 -13.38 -12.12 -10.13
N ALA A 74 -12.67 -13.25 -10.08
CA ALA A 74 -12.14 -13.93 -11.26
C ALA A 74 -11.82 -15.37 -10.94
N ARG A 75 -11.71 -16.20 -11.96
CA ARG A 75 -11.38 -17.62 -11.78
C ARG A 75 -9.93 -17.88 -11.43
N GLY A 76 -9.04 -16.94 -11.73
CA GLY A 76 -7.62 -17.05 -11.46
C GLY A 76 -7.06 -15.77 -10.88
N HIS A 77 -5.75 -15.74 -10.71
CA HIS A 77 -5.05 -14.60 -10.09
C HIS A 77 -4.46 -13.61 -11.10
N ALA A 78 -4.54 -13.87 -12.40
CA ALA A 78 -3.87 -13.03 -13.40
C ALA A 78 -4.28 -11.56 -13.32
N LYS A 79 -5.56 -11.30 -13.11
CA LYS A 79 -6.08 -9.93 -13.02
C LYS A 79 -5.56 -9.21 -11.77
N GLY A 80 -5.60 -9.90 -10.63
CA GLY A 80 -5.07 -9.36 -9.38
C GLY A 80 -3.57 -9.13 -9.43
N LEU A 81 -2.84 -10.03 -10.05
CA LEU A 81 -1.39 -9.90 -10.20
C LEU A 81 -1.00 -8.75 -11.14
N ALA A 82 -1.79 -8.50 -12.17
CA ALA A 82 -1.56 -7.34 -13.05
C ALA A 82 -1.74 -6.02 -12.28
N ILE A 83 -2.76 -5.95 -11.44
CA ILE A 83 -2.99 -4.79 -10.57
C ILE A 83 -1.82 -4.65 -9.58
N ALA A 84 -1.43 -5.76 -8.95
CA ALA A 84 -0.32 -5.77 -8.00
C ALA A 84 1.00 -5.32 -8.64
N ALA A 85 1.24 -5.72 -9.89
CA ALA A 85 2.43 -5.30 -10.62
C ALA A 85 2.43 -3.78 -10.85
N ARG A 86 1.27 -3.20 -11.18
CA ARG A 86 1.19 -1.75 -11.35
C ARG A 86 1.41 -1.02 -10.04
N ILE A 87 0.83 -1.50 -8.94
CA ILE A 87 1.04 -0.92 -7.62
C ILE A 87 2.53 -0.96 -7.26
N THR A 88 3.19 -2.09 -7.49
CA THR A 88 4.61 -2.24 -7.20
C THR A 88 5.45 -1.24 -8.02
N ALA A 89 5.12 -1.06 -9.30
CA ALA A 89 5.81 -0.09 -10.14
C ALA A 89 5.67 1.34 -9.61
N LEU A 90 4.55 1.66 -8.95
CA LEU A 90 4.31 2.99 -8.40
C LEU A 90 5.01 3.23 -7.07
N LEU A 91 5.28 2.18 -6.30
CA LEU A 91 5.77 2.31 -4.94
C LEU A 91 7.21 1.84 -4.74
N ASP A 92 7.58 0.71 -5.34
CA ASP A 92 8.90 0.11 -5.09
C ASP A 92 10.00 0.95 -5.71
N HIS A 93 10.98 1.35 -4.90
CA HIS A 93 12.09 2.22 -5.31
C HIS A 93 11.63 3.58 -5.84
N GLN A 94 10.46 4.05 -5.41
CA GLN A 94 9.93 5.34 -5.80
C GLN A 94 9.92 6.30 -4.62
N PRO A 95 10.24 7.59 -4.83
CA PRO A 95 10.17 8.58 -3.75
C PRO A 95 8.72 8.91 -3.42
N LEU A 96 8.46 9.17 -2.15
CA LEU A 96 7.16 9.67 -1.68
C LEU A 96 7.37 11.03 -1.02
N THR A 97 6.40 11.92 -1.18
CA THR A 97 6.38 13.19 -0.49
C THR A 97 5.54 13.05 0.76
N LEU A 98 6.15 13.25 1.92
CA LEU A 98 5.51 13.05 3.21
C LEU A 98 5.40 14.39 3.95
N ALA A 99 4.23 14.66 4.53
CA ALA A 99 4.05 15.83 5.37
C ALA A 99 4.68 15.56 6.75
N GLY A 100 5.64 16.40 7.14
CA GLY A 100 6.24 16.33 8.46
C GLY A 100 7.26 15.21 8.66
N ALA A 101 7.71 14.57 7.59
CA ALA A 101 8.73 13.53 7.65
C ALA A 101 9.55 13.56 6.36
N HIS A 102 10.78 13.04 6.45
CA HIS A 102 11.66 12.91 5.30
C HIS A 102 11.62 11.46 4.80
N HIS A 103 11.27 11.26 3.56
CA HIS A 103 11.25 9.92 2.94
C HIS A 103 12.66 9.48 2.59
N VAL A 104 13.05 8.31 3.04
CA VAL A 104 14.36 7.71 2.73
C VAL A 104 14.21 6.67 1.64
N ALA A 105 13.29 5.71 1.81
CA ALA A 105 13.16 4.61 0.86
C ALA A 105 11.78 3.97 0.99
N THR A 106 11.29 3.43 -0.13
CA THR A 106 10.13 2.53 -0.17
C THR A 106 10.55 1.28 -0.91
N ARG A 107 10.32 0.12 -0.29
CA ARG A 107 10.72 -1.17 -0.85
C ARG A 107 9.59 -2.18 -0.76
N TYR A 108 9.39 -2.92 -1.84
CA TYR A 108 8.53 -4.09 -1.83
C TYR A 108 9.08 -5.12 -0.82
N GLU A 109 8.21 -5.69 -0.02
CA GLU A 109 8.64 -6.60 1.04
C GLU A 109 7.95 -7.97 0.96
N PHE A 110 6.69 -8.00 0.53
CA PHE A 110 5.91 -9.23 0.59
C PHE A 110 4.74 -9.18 -0.37
N GLY A 111 4.44 -10.32 -0.99
CA GLY A 111 3.24 -10.50 -1.81
C GLY A 111 2.72 -11.93 -1.65
N GLN A 112 1.40 -12.06 -1.58
CA GLN A 112 0.75 -13.36 -1.45
C GLN A 112 -0.59 -13.35 -2.16
N THR A 113 -0.89 -14.44 -2.85
CA THR A 113 -2.21 -14.65 -3.46
C THR A 113 -3.04 -15.57 -2.57
N LEU A 114 -4.30 -15.22 -2.40
CA LEU A 114 -5.25 -15.98 -1.58
C LEU A 114 -6.57 -16.13 -2.35
N THR A 115 -7.29 -17.21 -2.07
CA THR A 115 -8.64 -17.42 -2.60
C THR A 115 -9.61 -17.42 -1.44
N ASP A 116 -10.68 -16.62 -1.55
CA ASP A 116 -11.74 -16.64 -0.56
C ASP A 116 -12.47 -17.98 -0.66
N PRO A 117 -12.60 -18.73 0.45
CA PRO A 117 -13.22 -20.04 0.42
C PRO A 117 -14.74 -20.02 0.26
N GLU A 118 -15.41 -18.87 0.41
CA GLU A 118 -16.86 -18.81 0.29
C GLU A 118 -17.31 -19.08 -1.14
N PRO A 119 -18.38 -19.92 -1.32
CA PRO A 119 -18.91 -20.15 -2.65
C PRO A 119 -19.41 -18.85 -3.29
N PRO A 120 -19.23 -18.68 -4.61
CA PRO A 120 -18.75 -19.67 -5.58
C PRO A 120 -17.21 -19.79 -5.68
N GLY A 121 -16.43 -19.15 -4.80
CA GLY A 121 -14.98 -19.27 -4.79
C GLY A 121 -14.27 -18.49 -5.88
N ASP A 122 -14.89 -17.43 -6.36
CA ASP A 122 -14.34 -16.59 -7.43
C ASP A 122 -13.72 -15.27 -6.91
N ILE A 123 -13.69 -15.06 -5.59
CA ILE A 123 -13.05 -13.90 -5.01
C ILE A 123 -11.59 -14.21 -4.76
N ARG A 124 -10.72 -13.43 -5.40
CA ARG A 124 -9.27 -13.55 -5.29
C ARG A 124 -8.71 -12.34 -4.57
N HIS A 125 -7.68 -12.56 -3.80
CA HIS A 125 -7.11 -11.55 -2.91
C HIS A 125 -5.60 -11.59 -3.03
N VAL A 126 -4.98 -10.44 -3.31
CA VAL A 126 -3.52 -10.30 -3.28
C VAL A 126 -3.17 -9.39 -2.11
N VAL A 127 -2.32 -9.87 -1.23
CA VAL A 127 -1.79 -9.09 -0.11
C VAL A 127 -0.40 -8.60 -0.50
N LEU A 128 -0.18 -7.29 -0.38
CA LEU A 128 1.10 -6.66 -0.69
C LEU A 128 1.59 -5.88 0.51
N ARG A 129 2.88 -5.96 0.82
CA ARG A 129 3.48 -5.15 1.87
C ARG A 129 4.68 -4.39 1.33
N TYR A 130 4.77 -3.13 1.75
CA TYR A 130 5.85 -2.24 1.37
C TYR A 130 6.43 -1.62 2.64
N ARG A 131 7.74 -1.62 2.73
CA ARG A 131 8.46 -1.00 3.84
C ARG A 131 8.84 0.42 3.44
N VAL A 132 8.38 1.38 4.23
CA VAL A 132 8.68 2.79 4.02
C VAL A 132 9.59 3.25 5.16
N VAL A 133 10.79 3.68 4.82
CA VAL A 133 11.78 4.18 5.77
C VAL A 133 11.73 5.69 5.74
N THR A 134 11.61 6.29 6.92
CA THR A 134 11.49 7.73 7.08
C THR A 134 12.43 8.23 8.16
N GLU A 135 12.77 9.51 8.07
CA GLU A 135 13.56 10.21 9.07
C GLU A 135 12.80 11.43 9.56
N GLN A 136 13.11 11.86 10.78
CA GLN A 136 12.60 13.12 11.31
C GLN A 136 13.12 14.26 10.46
N PRO A 137 12.29 15.26 10.15
CA PRO A 137 12.76 16.43 9.40
C PRO A 137 13.82 17.19 10.21
N THR A 138 14.81 17.69 9.52
CA THR A 138 15.88 18.51 10.12
C THR A 138 15.49 19.97 10.23
#